data_f576ebcf78d78da84be36c808834e28f
#
_entry.id   f576ebcf78d78da84be36c808834e28f
#
_cell.length_a   1.000
_cell.length_b   1.000
_cell.length_c   1.000
_cell.angle_alpha   90.00
_cell.angle_beta   90.00
_cell.angle_gamma   90.00
#
_symmetry.space_group_name_H-M   'P 1'
#
loop_
_entity.id
_entity.type
_entity.pdbx_description
1 polymer ?
#
loop_
_entity_poly.entity_id
_entity_poly.type
_entity_poly.pdbx_seq_one_letter_code
_entity_poly.pdbx_strand_id
1 'polypeptide(L)'
;NIKRVAYAASFGTDKWEFGQEQTEHCAVLAKRFDGISVREKSGIALCDKYLGVNATHVLDPTLLLYAEDYVKLCSHISKREPFIFAYVLDESEEKIKSIVDFAERRGLPYIIKGADNTVSDDDTIELWLSFFRDAAFVVTDSFHGTAFSIIFNKDFYVFGNEKRGNSRFDSLLETFDLKDRMVNNILPENIESIDWEEVNIKREKAI
;
A
#
# COMPACT_ATOMS: atom_id res chain seq x y z
N ASN A 1 31.34 9.00 15.32
CA ASN A 1 30.74 8.95 13.98
C ASN A 1 29.25 8.58 14.11
N ILE A 2 28.39 9.41 13.53
CA ILE A 2 26.95 9.13 13.45
C ILE A 2 26.73 8.37 12.13
N LYS A 3 26.17 7.15 12.21
CA LYS A 3 25.71 6.42 11.03
C LYS A 3 24.41 7.02 10.51
N ARG A 4 24.30 7.16 9.20
CA ARG A 4 23.10 7.64 8.51
C ARG A 4 22.57 6.53 7.63
N VAL A 5 21.32 6.14 7.86
CA VAL A 5 20.64 5.10 7.06
C VAL A 5 19.31 5.65 6.57
N ALA A 6 19.03 5.51 5.30
CA ALA A 6 17.70 5.72 4.73
C ALA A 6 17.04 4.34 4.58
N TYR A 7 15.96 4.11 5.33
CA TYR A 7 15.23 2.84 5.28
C TYR A 7 13.92 3.03 4.53
N ALA A 8 13.71 2.19 3.51
CA ALA A 8 12.47 2.11 2.72
C ALA A 8 12.01 3.47 2.15
N ALA A 9 12.95 4.34 1.76
CA ALA A 9 12.61 5.60 1.10
C ALA A 9 11.82 5.34 -0.19
N SER A 10 10.99 6.30 -0.62
CA SER A 10 10.17 6.17 -1.81
C SER A 10 10.30 7.38 -2.72
N PHE A 11 10.44 7.15 -4.01
CA PHE A 11 10.31 8.19 -5.05
C PHE A 11 8.84 8.38 -5.46
N GLY A 12 8.00 7.36 -5.27
CA GLY A 12 6.58 7.38 -5.66
C GLY A 12 6.35 7.18 -7.16
N THR A 13 7.38 7.28 -7.97
CA THR A 13 7.36 7.18 -9.43
C THR A 13 8.60 6.41 -9.92
N ASP A 14 8.54 5.90 -11.15
CA ASP A 14 9.66 5.28 -11.86
C ASP A 14 10.44 6.29 -12.73
N LYS A 15 10.02 7.56 -12.73
CA LYS A 15 10.63 8.64 -13.50
C LYS A 15 11.36 9.61 -12.59
N TRP A 16 12.47 10.15 -13.11
CA TRP A 16 13.17 11.23 -12.43
C TRP A 16 12.53 12.58 -12.81
N GLU A 17 12.03 13.29 -11.82
CA GLU A 17 11.25 14.51 -12.01
C GLU A 17 12.00 15.79 -11.61
N PHE A 18 13.27 15.67 -11.22
CA PHE A 18 14.05 16.78 -10.69
C PHE A 18 15.01 17.38 -11.73
N GLY A 19 15.20 18.69 -11.65
CA GLY A 19 16.17 19.41 -12.48
C GLY A 19 17.62 19.09 -12.13
N GLN A 20 18.54 19.52 -12.98
CA GLN A 20 19.98 19.19 -12.84
C GLN A 20 20.55 19.67 -11.50
N GLU A 21 20.32 20.93 -11.13
CA GLU A 21 20.84 21.51 -9.88
C GLU A 21 20.36 20.73 -8.63
N GLN A 22 19.07 20.41 -8.60
CA GLN A 22 18.50 19.60 -7.50
C GLN A 22 19.11 18.19 -7.47
N THR A 23 19.29 17.58 -8.64
CA THR A 23 19.89 16.25 -8.79
C THR A 23 21.32 16.23 -8.25
N GLU A 24 22.15 17.19 -8.66
CA GLU A 24 23.54 17.32 -8.21
C GLU A 24 23.62 17.54 -6.69
N HIS A 25 22.76 18.40 -6.14
CA HIS A 25 22.69 18.64 -4.70
C HIS A 25 22.28 17.37 -3.95
N CYS A 26 21.23 16.68 -4.38
CA CYS A 26 20.77 15.45 -3.77
C CYS A 26 21.81 14.33 -3.87
N ALA A 27 22.55 14.22 -4.99
CA ALA A 27 23.61 13.25 -5.15
C ALA A 27 24.75 13.44 -4.13
N VAL A 28 25.13 14.71 -3.85
CA VAL A 28 26.13 15.02 -2.81
C VAL A 28 25.62 14.61 -1.43
N LEU A 29 24.34 14.84 -1.12
CA LEU A 29 23.75 14.48 0.16
C LEU A 29 23.58 12.95 0.30
N ALA A 30 23.12 12.26 -0.75
CA ALA A 30 22.93 10.82 -0.76
C ALA A 30 24.21 10.05 -0.45
N LYS A 31 25.36 10.52 -0.97
CA LYS A 31 26.68 9.92 -0.69
C LYS A 31 27.13 10.02 0.78
N ARG A 32 26.41 10.76 1.62
CA ARG A 32 26.68 10.84 3.07
C ARG A 32 25.98 9.75 3.88
N PHE A 33 25.14 8.93 3.23
CA PHE A 33 24.48 7.82 3.88
C PHE A 33 25.37 6.58 3.84
N ASP A 34 25.43 5.87 4.97
CA ASP A 34 26.12 4.59 5.11
C ASP A 34 25.35 3.42 4.49
N GLY A 35 24.02 3.59 4.36
CA GLY A 35 23.12 2.61 3.70
C GLY A 35 21.85 3.30 3.22
N ILE A 36 21.38 2.87 2.06
CA ILE A 36 20.14 3.38 1.44
C ILE A 36 19.32 2.18 1.01
N SER A 37 18.05 2.18 1.40
CA SER A 37 17.05 1.25 0.89
C SER A 37 15.81 1.98 0.41
N VAL A 38 15.13 1.37 -0.55
CA VAL A 38 13.93 1.88 -1.20
C VAL A 38 12.83 0.82 -1.20
N ARG A 39 11.57 1.23 -1.14
CA ARG A 39 10.43 0.30 -1.10
C ARG A 39 9.81 0.00 -2.45
N GLU A 40 10.31 0.60 -3.53
CA GLU A 40 10.00 0.22 -4.90
C GLU A 40 11.25 -0.13 -5.70
N LYS A 41 11.18 -1.19 -6.50
CA LYS A 41 12.30 -1.71 -7.29
C LYS A 41 12.86 -0.67 -8.27
N SER A 42 12.01 0.19 -8.84
CA SER A 42 12.41 1.29 -9.71
C SER A 42 13.35 2.28 -9.02
N GLY A 43 13.21 2.46 -7.71
CA GLY A 43 14.06 3.34 -6.91
C GLY A 43 15.53 2.95 -6.92
N ILE A 44 15.87 1.67 -7.08
CA ILE A 44 17.27 1.21 -7.21
C ILE A 44 17.93 1.85 -8.43
N ALA A 45 17.26 1.78 -9.58
CA ALA A 45 17.77 2.35 -10.82
C ALA A 45 17.84 3.89 -10.78
N LEU A 46 16.89 4.53 -10.10
CA LEU A 46 16.90 5.99 -9.90
C LEU A 46 18.06 6.42 -9.00
N CYS A 47 18.33 5.70 -7.92
CA CYS A 47 19.47 5.96 -7.03
C CYS A 47 20.81 5.82 -7.76
N ASP A 48 21.00 4.73 -8.49
CA ASP A 48 22.24 4.49 -9.25
C ASP A 48 22.44 5.56 -10.33
N LYS A 49 21.45 5.75 -11.19
CA LYS A 49 21.56 6.62 -12.38
C LYS A 49 21.72 8.09 -12.03
N TYR A 50 20.96 8.61 -11.06
CA TYR A 50 20.85 10.05 -10.80
C TYR A 50 21.60 10.51 -9.56
N LEU A 51 21.72 9.65 -8.56
CA LEU A 51 22.40 9.99 -7.30
C LEU A 51 23.81 9.36 -7.21
N GLY A 52 24.12 8.39 -8.04
CA GLY A 52 25.40 7.68 -8.01
C GLY A 52 25.64 6.95 -6.70
N VAL A 53 24.59 6.32 -6.15
CA VAL A 53 24.62 5.52 -4.92
C VAL A 53 23.89 4.19 -5.12
N ASN A 54 24.36 3.14 -4.44
CA ASN A 54 23.67 1.86 -4.41
C ASN A 54 22.53 1.90 -3.41
N ALA A 55 21.37 1.34 -3.80
CA ALA A 55 20.22 1.15 -2.94
C ALA A 55 19.75 -0.31 -2.97
N THR A 56 19.14 -0.77 -1.87
CA THR A 56 18.56 -2.10 -1.75
C THR A 56 17.04 -2.00 -1.71
N HIS A 57 16.32 -2.88 -2.40
CA HIS A 57 14.88 -3.00 -2.26
C HIS A 57 14.53 -3.70 -0.95
N VAL A 58 13.62 -3.11 -0.19
CA VAL A 58 13.11 -3.66 1.08
C VAL A 58 11.59 -3.42 1.17
N LEU A 59 10.94 -4.12 2.09
CA LEU A 59 9.52 -3.89 2.37
C LEU A 59 9.30 -2.52 3.01
N ASP A 60 8.08 -2.00 2.82
CA ASP A 60 7.60 -0.85 3.60
C ASP A 60 7.64 -1.18 5.10
N PRO A 61 8.04 -0.24 5.98
CA PRO A 61 8.14 -0.49 7.42
C PRO A 61 6.87 -1.05 8.07
N THR A 62 5.70 -0.73 7.52
CA THR A 62 4.44 -1.27 8.04
C THR A 62 4.35 -2.79 7.91
N LEU A 63 4.98 -3.38 6.91
CA LEU A 63 4.99 -4.82 6.68
C LEU A 63 5.95 -5.60 7.61
N LEU A 64 6.76 -4.91 8.41
CA LEU A 64 7.65 -5.53 9.40
C LEU A 64 6.93 -5.97 10.67
N LEU A 65 5.73 -5.44 10.92
CA LEU A 65 4.89 -5.78 12.07
C LEU A 65 3.76 -6.72 11.65
N TYR A 66 3.28 -7.52 12.57
CA TYR A 66 2.20 -8.47 12.35
C TYR A 66 0.82 -7.85 12.61
N ALA A 67 -0.23 -8.49 12.09
CA ALA A 67 -1.62 -8.04 12.30
C ALA A 67 -1.95 -7.87 13.80
N GLU A 68 -1.44 -8.77 14.65
CA GLU A 68 -1.66 -8.74 16.10
C GLU A 68 -1.13 -7.46 16.75
N ASP A 69 -0.05 -6.88 16.24
CA ASP A 69 0.50 -5.63 16.77
C ASP A 69 -0.42 -4.45 16.45
N TYR A 70 -0.98 -4.42 15.25
CA TYR A 70 -1.96 -3.42 14.84
C TYR A 70 -3.33 -3.61 15.52
N VAL A 71 -3.75 -4.86 15.74
CA VAL A 71 -4.99 -5.17 16.47
C VAL A 71 -4.94 -4.60 17.90
N LYS A 72 -3.79 -4.63 18.57
CA LYS A 72 -3.62 -4.03 19.91
C LYS A 72 -4.00 -2.55 19.93
N LEU A 73 -3.65 -1.79 18.87
CA LEU A 73 -3.96 -0.37 18.77
C LEU A 73 -5.48 -0.11 18.69
N CYS A 74 -6.21 -0.95 17.98
CA CYS A 74 -7.66 -0.81 17.79
C CYS A 74 -8.50 -1.76 18.66
N SER A 75 -7.92 -2.34 19.72
CA SER A 75 -8.59 -3.33 20.58
C SER A 75 -9.78 -2.77 21.35
N HIS A 76 -9.79 -1.47 21.64
CA HIS A 76 -10.88 -0.77 22.32
C HIS A 76 -12.09 -0.48 21.41
N ILE A 77 -11.93 -0.66 20.09
CA ILE A 77 -13.02 -0.45 19.12
C ILE A 77 -13.80 -1.74 18.97
N SER A 78 -15.11 -1.66 19.15
CA SER A 78 -16.02 -2.81 18.99
C SER A 78 -15.89 -3.40 17.58
N LYS A 79 -15.91 -4.74 17.50
CA LYS A 79 -15.92 -5.44 16.20
C LYS A 79 -17.23 -5.18 15.47
N ARG A 80 -17.12 -5.12 14.14
CA ARG A 80 -18.26 -4.99 13.22
C ARG A 80 -18.60 -6.32 12.60
N GLU A 81 -19.84 -6.45 12.14
CA GLU A 81 -20.23 -7.51 11.22
C GLU A 81 -19.45 -7.35 9.90
N PRO A 82 -19.21 -8.44 9.16
CA PRO A 82 -18.46 -8.42 7.92
C PRO A 82 -19.02 -7.43 6.90
N PHE A 83 -18.14 -6.67 6.26
CA PHE A 83 -18.48 -5.67 5.24
C PHE A 83 -17.36 -5.53 4.21
N ILE A 84 -17.64 -4.85 3.12
CA ILE A 84 -16.64 -4.45 2.13
C ILE A 84 -16.07 -3.09 2.54
N PHE A 85 -14.77 -3.04 2.78
CA PHE A 85 -14.08 -1.79 3.06
C PHE A 85 -13.44 -1.24 1.78
N ALA A 86 -13.90 -0.09 1.33
CA ALA A 86 -13.32 0.65 0.23
C ALA A 86 -12.53 1.86 0.74
N TYR A 87 -11.21 1.84 0.59
CA TYR A 87 -10.34 2.97 0.90
C TYR A 87 -9.78 3.55 -0.40
N VAL A 88 -10.45 4.57 -0.93
CA VAL A 88 -10.22 5.13 -2.27
C VAL A 88 -9.84 6.60 -2.15
N LEU A 89 -8.61 6.93 -2.53
CA LEU A 89 -8.05 8.28 -2.41
C LEU A 89 -8.38 9.17 -3.62
N ASP A 90 -8.52 8.57 -4.80
CA ASP A 90 -8.89 9.24 -6.05
C ASP A 90 -10.23 8.67 -6.53
N GLU A 91 -11.30 9.15 -5.92
CA GLU A 91 -12.67 8.73 -6.23
C GLU A 91 -13.07 9.12 -7.66
N SER A 92 -13.84 8.25 -8.31
CA SER A 92 -14.56 8.52 -9.55
C SER A 92 -15.91 7.82 -9.51
N GLU A 93 -16.89 8.33 -10.27
CA GLU A 93 -18.21 7.72 -10.36
C GLU A 93 -18.14 6.26 -10.78
N GLU A 94 -17.23 5.93 -11.69
CA GLU A 94 -17.02 4.55 -12.18
C GLU A 94 -16.51 3.64 -11.07
N LYS A 95 -15.50 4.06 -10.28
CA LYS A 95 -14.98 3.29 -9.15
C LYS A 95 -16.05 3.08 -8.08
N ILE A 96 -16.75 4.16 -7.68
CA ILE A 96 -17.79 4.08 -6.67
C ILE A 96 -18.91 3.15 -7.10
N LYS A 97 -19.38 3.28 -8.34
CA LYS A 97 -20.38 2.37 -8.89
C LYS A 97 -19.90 0.92 -8.85
N SER A 98 -18.68 0.67 -9.30
CA SER A 98 -18.09 -0.67 -9.30
C SER A 98 -18.02 -1.29 -7.90
N ILE A 99 -17.69 -0.49 -6.87
CA ILE A 99 -17.67 -0.93 -5.47
C ILE A 99 -19.07 -1.28 -4.98
N VAL A 100 -20.06 -0.42 -5.27
CA VAL A 100 -21.46 -0.66 -4.86
C VAL A 100 -22.00 -1.92 -5.52
N ASP A 101 -21.85 -2.04 -6.85
CA ASP A 101 -22.29 -3.23 -7.61
C ASP A 101 -21.60 -4.51 -7.08
N PHE A 102 -20.33 -4.41 -6.69
CA PHE A 102 -19.56 -5.52 -6.12
C PHE A 102 -20.11 -5.94 -4.74
N ALA A 103 -20.45 -4.97 -3.89
CA ALA A 103 -21.01 -5.22 -2.55
C ALA A 103 -22.43 -5.83 -2.66
N GLU A 104 -23.27 -5.29 -3.53
CA GLU A 104 -24.63 -5.79 -3.77
C GLU A 104 -24.63 -7.24 -4.24
N ARG A 105 -23.76 -7.59 -5.22
CA ARG A 105 -23.62 -8.98 -5.70
C ARG A 105 -23.25 -9.96 -4.60
N ARG A 106 -22.59 -9.49 -3.51
CA ARG A 106 -22.18 -10.32 -2.38
C ARG A 106 -23.12 -10.26 -1.18
N GLY A 107 -24.14 -9.43 -1.25
CA GLY A 107 -25.08 -9.22 -0.14
C GLY A 107 -24.39 -8.71 1.13
N LEU A 108 -23.29 -7.93 0.98
CA LEU A 108 -22.56 -7.36 2.08
C LEU A 108 -22.76 -5.84 2.15
N PRO A 109 -22.85 -5.26 3.34
CA PRO A 109 -22.76 -3.81 3.51
C PRO A 109 -21.37 -3.32 3.09
N TYR A 110 -21.25 -2.04 2.81
CA TYR A 110 -19.97 -1.43 2.46
C TYR A 110 -19.71 -0.14 3.23
N ILE A 111 -18.44 0.18 3.41
CA ILE A 111 -17.96 1.44 3.97
C ILE A 111 -16.94 2.00 2.98
N ILE A 112 -17.18 3.21 2.48
CA ILE A 112 -16.27 3.93 1.60
C ILE A 112 -15.62 5.07 2.40
N LYS A 113 -14.30 5.14 2.36
CA LYS A 113 -13.50 6.24 2.92
C LYS A 113 -12.52 6.72 1.85
N GLY A 114 -12.37 8.03 1.72
CA GLY A 114 -11.52 8.68 0.71
C GLY A 114 -10.64 9.78 1.28
N ALA A 115 -9.95 10.51 0.40
CA ALA A 115 -9.08 11.63 0.79
C ALA A 115 -9.87 12.86 1.25
N ASP A 116 -11.08 13.06 0.70
CA ASP A 116 -11.92 14.25 0.92
C ASP A 116 -12.95 14.07 2.05
N ASN A 117 -12.94 12.91 2.71
CA ASN A 117 -13.75 12.79 3.93
C ASN A 117 -13.21 13.83 4.91
N THR A 118 -14.03 14.85 5.16
CA THR A 118 -13.79 15.78 6.26
C THR A 118 -13.40 14.97 7.47
N VAL A 119 -12.12 15.10 7.87
CA VAL A 119 -11.61 14.42 9.05
C VAL A 119 -12.52 14.83 10.20
N SER A 120 -13.38 13.92 10.63
CA SER A 120 -14.11 14.10 11.86
C SER A 120 -13.14 13.85 13.02
N ASP A 121 -13.35 14.46 14.16
CA ASP A 121 -12.55 14.20 15.37
C ASP A 121 -12.52 12.69 15.74
N ASP A 122 -13.43 11.91 15.16
CA ASP A 122 -13.53 10.46 15.34
C ASP A 122 -12.69 9.64 14.33
N ASP A 123 -12.16 10.23 13.27
CA ASP A 123 -11.36 9.51 12.24
C ASP A 123 -9.91 9.30 12.71
N THR A 124 -9.74 8.43 13.69
CA THR A 124 -8.43 8.07 14.23
C THR A 124 -7.76 6.94 13.43
N ILE A 125 -6.45 6.79 13.58
CA ILE A 125 -5.70 5.67 12.98
C ILE A 125 -6.24 4.33 13.50
N GLU A 126 -6.60 4.27 14.76
CA GLU A 126 -7.19 3.08 15.40
C GLU A 126 -8.52 2.70 14.73
N LEU A 127 -9.36 3.68 14.44
CA LEU A 127 -10.61 3.44 13.71
C LEU A 127 -10.33 2.93 12.30
N TRP A 128 -9.38 3.54 11.59
CA TRP A 128 -8.98 3.12 10.26
C TRP A 128 -8.42 1.68 10.25
N LEU A 129 -7.56 1.32 11.21
CA LEU A 129 -7.06 -0.05 11.38
C LEU A 129 -8.19 -1.04 11.65
N SER A 130 -9.19 -0.63 12.46
CA SER A 130 -10.34 -1.49 12.77
C SER A 130 -11.17 -1.85 11.53
N PHE A 131 -11.20 -0.98 10.50
CA PHE A 131 -11.85 -1.32 9.24
C PHE A 131 -11.16 -2.48 8.53
N PHE A 132 -9.82 -2.50 8.46
CA PHE A 132 -9.10 -3.66 7.89
C PHE A 132 -9.28 -4.92 8.73
N ARG A 133 -9.25 -4.78 10.07
CA ARG A 133 -9.47 -5.92 10.97
C ARG A 133 -10.81 -6.62 10.70
N ASP A 134 -11.87 -5.85 10.51
CA ASP A 134 -13.25 -6.34 10.46
C ASP A 134 -13.76 -6.59 9.02
N ALA A 135 -13.13 -6.03 8.00
CA ALA A 135 -13.53 -6.21 6.61
C ALA A 135 -13.54 -7.68 6.19
N ALA A 136 -14.55 -8.06 5.42
CA ALA A 136 -14.58 -9.34 4.69
C ALA A 136 -13.77 -9.24 3.39
N PHE A 137 -13.72 -8.05 2.78
CA PHE A 137 -13.00 -7.77 1.55
C PHE A 137 -12.57 -6.31 1.52
N VAL A 138 -11.43 -6.02 0.89
CA VAL A 138 -10.92 -4.65 0.76
C VAL A 138 -10.82 -4.24 -0.70
N VAL A 139 -11.24 -3.01 -1.01
CA VAL A 139 -11.02 -2.36 -2.31
C VAL A 139 -10.27 -1.07 -2.06
N THR A 140 -9.18 -0.83 -2.79
CA THR A 140 -8.37 0.38 -2.52
C THR A 140 -7.63 0.86 -3.77
N ASP A 141 -7.25 2.14 -3.80
CA ASP A 141 -6.25 2.70 -4.69
C ASP A 141 -5.07 3.31 -3.89
N SER A 142 -4.98 2.95 -2.62
CA SER A 142 -3.92 3.38 -1.71
C SER A 142 -2.85 2.30 -1.55
N PHE A 143 -1.58 2.71 -1.64
CA PHE A 143 -0.46 1.82 -1.32
C PHE A 143 -0.57 1.23 0.10
N HIS A 144 -0.86 2.07 1.10
CA HIS A 144 -1.04 1.57 2.46
C HIS A 144 -2.33 0.75 2.62
N GLY A 145 -3.39 1.08 1.87
CA GLY A 145 -4.58 0.22 1.81
C GLY A 145 -4.23 -1.21 1.36
N THR A 146 -3.37 -1.33 0.33
CA THR A 146 -2.86 -2.63 -0.15
C THR A 146 -1.97 -3.31 0.90
N ALA A 147 -1.01 -2.59 1.48
CA ALA A 147 -0.12 -3.13 2.49
C ALA A 147 -0.89 -3.67 3.71
N PHE A 148 -1.89 -2.92 4.21
CA PHE A 148 -2.71 -3.36 5.33
C PHE A 148 -3.66 -4.50 4.97
N SER A 149 -4.12 -4.60 3.72
CA SER A 149 -4.86 -5.79 3.26
C SER A 149 -4.00 -7.05 3.35
N ILE A 150 -2.72 -6.96 2.96
CA ILE A 150 -1.75 -8.05 3.09
C ILE A 150 -1.48 -8.36 4.57
N ILE A 151 -1.23 -7.35 5.41
CA ILE A 151 -0.95 -7.53 6.85
C ILE A 151 -2.11 -8.26 7.56
N PHE A 152 -3.35 -7.88 7.24
CA PHE A 152 -4.55 -8.44 7.86
C PHE A 152 -5.10 -9.69 7.13
N ASN A 153 -4.39 -10.21 6.13
CA ASN A 153 -4.83 -11.35 5.30
C ASN A 153 -6.25 -11.17 4.76
N LYS A 154 -6.53 -10.00 4.19
CA LYS A 154 -7.83 -9.69 3.58
C LYS A 154 -7.77 -9.84 2.09
N ASP A 155 -8.70 -10.60 1.53
CA ASP A 155 -8.87 -10.60 0.08
C ASP A 155 -9.16 -9.19 -0.41
N PHE A 156 -8.53 -8.79 -1.51
CA PHE A 156 -8.59 -7.41 -1.97
C PHE A 156 -8.46 -7.27 -3.48
N TYR A 157 -8.88 -6.11 -3.97
CA TYR A 157 -8.49 -5.57 -5.26
C TYR A 157 -7.93 -4.16 -5.12
N VAL A 158 -6.95 -3.85 -5.98
CA VAL A 158 -6.33 -2.52 -6.07
C VAL A 158 -6.72 -1.89 -7.39
N PHE A 159 -7.31 -0.73 -7.36
CA PHE A 159 -7.42 0.11 -8.54
C PHE A 159 -6.07 0.71 -8.88
N GLY A 160 -5.57 0.44 -10.09
CA GLY A 160 -4.37 1.08 -10.59
C GLY A 160 -4.52 2.61 -10.57
N ASN A 161 -3.46 3.30 -10.18
CA ASN A 161 -3.45 4.77 -10.08
C ASN A 161 -2.25 5.35 -10.81
N GLU A 162 -2.41 5.59 -12.11
CA GLU A 162 -1.36 6.17 -12.94
C GLU A 162 -0.93 7.57 -12.48
N LYS A 163 -1.83 8.35 -11.89
CA LYS A 163 -1.54 9.71 -11.41
C LYS A 163 -0.60 9.72 -10.20
N ARG A 164 -0.71 8.71 -9.34
CA ARG A 164 0.13 8.54 -8.14
C ARG A 164 1.30 7.60 -8.36
N GLY A 165 1.43 7.05 -9.59
CA GLY A 165 2.46 6.09 -10.00
C GLY A 165 2.16 4.66 -9.51
N ASN A 166 2.22 3.69 -10.42
CA ASN A 166 1.96 2.28 -10.12
C ASN A 166 3.21 1.55 -9.58
N SER A 167 4.40 2.13 -9.69
CA SER A 167 5.67 1.46 -9.38
C SER A 167 5.74 0.88 -7.96
N ARG A 168 5.11 1.52 -6.98
CA ARG A 168 5.02 1.02 -5.60
C ARG A 168 4.09 -0.19 -5.50
N PHE A 169 2.94 -0.13 -6.16
CA PHE A 169 2.00 -1.26 -6.23
C PHE A 169 2.62 -2.43 -6.97
N ASP A 170 3.24 -2.18 -8.13
CA ASP A 170 3.92 -3.21 -8.91
C ASP A 170 4.98 -3.93 -8.08
N SER A 171 5.83 -3.18 -7.37
CA SER A 171 6.87 -3.74 -6.51
C SER A 171 6.29 -4.56 -5.36
N LEU A 172 5.25 -4.05 -4.69
CA LEU A 172 4.60 -4.73 -3.57
C LEU A 172 3.89 -6.01 -4.04
N LEU A 173 3.03 -5.90 -5.04
CA LEU A 173 2.24 -7.02 -5.56
C LEU A 173 3.14 -8.09 -6.19
N GLU A 174 4.22 -7.69 -6.88
CA GLU A 174 5.19 -8.65 -7.42
C GLU A 174 5.93 -9.42 -6.32
N THR A 175 6.24 -8.78 -5.20
CA THR A 175 6.91 -9.44 -4.08
C THR A 175 6.09 -10.59 -3.51
N PHE A 176 4.77 -10.47 -3.56
CA PHE A 176 3.83 -11.46 -3.03
C PHE A 176 3.11 -12.30 -4.09
N ASP A 177 3.45 -12.14 -5.39
CA ASP A 177 2.78 -12.77 -6.54
C ASP A 177 1.28 -12.47 -6.61
N LEU A 178 0.90 -11.22 -6.32
CA LEU A 178 -0.47 -10.73 -6.27
C LEU A 178 -0.79 -9.71 -7.38
N LYS A 179 -0.07 -9.75 -8.52
CA LYS A 179 -0.28 -8.80 -9.63
C LYS A 179 -1.69 -8.87 -10.24
N ASP A 180 -2.32 -10.03 -10.17
CA ASP A 180 -3.71 -10.27 -10.57
C ASP A 180 -4.73 -9.48 -9.74
N ARG A 181 -4.31 -8.97 -8.57
CA ARG A 181 -5.15 -8.12 -7.71
C ARG A 181 -5.22 -6.67 -8.16
N MET A 182 -4.35 -6.25 -9.09
CA MET A 182 -4.46 -4.93 -9.69
C MET A 182 -5.46 -4.95 -10.83
N VAL A 183 -6.49 -4.13 -10.72
CA VAL A 183 -7.54 -3.98 -11.71
C VAL A 183 -7.65 -2.53 -12.15
N ASN A 184 -8.31 -2.31 -13.28
CA ASN A 184 -8.75 -0.97 -13.65
C ASN A 184 -9.92 -0.54 -12.75
N ASN A 185 -10.74 0.42 -13.17
CA ASN A 185 -11.84 0.93 -12.33
C ASN A 185 -13.01 -0.05 -12.10
N ILE A 186 -12.98 -1.23 -12.74
CA ILE A 186 -14.06 -2.23 -12.69
C ILE A 186 -13.61 -3.47 -11.95
N LEU A 187 -14.32 -3.83 -10.89
CA LEU A 187 -14.08 -5.04 -10.11
C LEU A 187 -14.63 -6.28 -10.83
N PRO A 188 -13.89 -7.39 -10.86
CA PRO A 188 -14.35 -8.62 -11.51
C PRO A 188 -15.55 -9.23 -10.80
N GLU A 189 -16.32 -10.04 -11.54
CA GLU A 189 -17.47 -10.74 -10.98
C GLU A 189 -17.04 -11.88 -10.06
N ASN A 190 -16.04 -12.63 -10.47
CA ASN A 190 -15.50 -13.76 -9.72
C ASN A 190 -14.26 -13.32 -8.95
N ILE A 191 -14.14 -13.79 -7.72
CA ILE A 191 -12.94 -13.64 -6.89
C ILE A 191 -12.27 -14.99 -6.77
N GLU A 192 -11.00 -15.03 -7.09
CA GLU A 192 -10.13 -16.11 -6.64
C GLU A 192 -9.61 -15.73 -5.26
N SER A 193 -9.73 -16.64 -4.27
CA SER A 193 -9.17 -16.42 -2.93
C SER A 193 -7.66 -16.39 -2.99
N ILE A 194 -7.06 -15.55 -2.13
CA ILE A 194 -5.61 -15.47 -2.00
C ILE A 194 -5.13 -16.64 -1.12
N ASP A 195 -4.06 -17.30 -1.55
CA ASP A 195 -3.34 -18.25 -0.68
C ASP A 195 -2.51 -17.48 0.35
N TRP A 196 -3.14 -17.20 1.48
CA TRP A 196 -2.52 -16.43 2.56
C TRP A 196 -1.38 -17.16 3.24
N GLU A 197 -1.32 -18.49 3.19
CA GLU A 197 -0.19 -19.25 3.72
C GLU A 197 1.06 -18.96 2.88
N GLU A 198 0.94 -19.02 1.55
CA GLU A 198 2.05 -18.70 0.65
C GLU A 198 2.49 -17.24 0.76
N VAL A 199 1.54 -16.30 0.84
CA VAL A 199 1.82 -14.86 1.02
C VAL A 199 2.59 -14.60 2.31
N ASN A 200 2.17 -15.21 3.42
CA ASN A 200 2.84 -15.07 4.71
C ASN A 200 4.26 -15.66 4.68
N ILE A 201 4.46 -16.80 4.04
CA ILE A 201 5.81 -17.38 3.85
C ILE A 201 6.72 -16.42 3.05
N LYS A 202 6.21 -15.79 2.00
CA LYS A 202 6.96 -14.79 1.22
C LYS A 202 7.30 -13.56 2.06
N ARG A 203 6.37 -13.13 2.90
CA ARG A 203 6.58 -12.00 3.80
C ARG A 203 7.70 -12.29 4.81
N GLU A 204 7.67 -13.45 5.47
CA GLU A 204 8.73 -13.88 6.41
C GLU A 204 10.12 -13.90 5.75
N LYS A 205 10.21 -14.28 4.49
CA LYS A 205 11.48 -14.32 3.75
C LYS A 205 11.96 -12.93 3.32
N ALA A 206 11.07 -11.95 3.24
CA ALA A 206 11.36 -10.59 2.78
C ALA A 206 11.67 -9.62 3.96
N ILE A 207 11.38 -10.02 5.20
CA ILE A 207 11.78 -9.34 6.44
C ILE A 207 13.21 -9.73 6.82
#